data_7b862d168e44a5b3a9a98fec0e2c56c6
#
_entry.id   7b862d168e44a5b3a9a98fec0e2c56c6
#
_cell.length_a   1.000
_cell.length_b   1.000
_cell.length_c   1.000
_cell.angle_alpha   90.00
_cell.angle_beta   90.00
_cell.angle_gamma   90.00
#
_symmetry.space_group_name_H-M   'P 1'
#
loop_
_entity.id
_entity.type
_entity.pdbx_description
1 polymer ?
#
loop_
_entity_poly.entity_id
_entity_poly.type
_entity_poly.pdbx_seq_one_letter_code
_entity_poly.pdbx_strand_id
1 'polypeptide(L)'
;KWSDEQLAAMPGLNLYDLMRLPLSRLLTFFEALKAEGKMDEAGSLVTEEILSRLRYLVDVGVGYLTLERQSRTLSGGEVQRVNLTTALGTSLVNTLFVLDEPSIGLHPRDMDRINRVMTRLRDSGNTLVVVEHDPQVMLAADTIFDMGPGPGEKGGQVVFKGRPNDLIKADTLTGRYLSGRQRINAMHEKRALDSNKTITLSGVTAHNLKNVDVHFPLGGLNVVTGVSGSGKSTLIQNVLVPALMKAKGEPTEAPGAFKSLTGHEHIDSVQFVDQSPIGKTTRSNPASYVGAFDAIR
;
A
#
# COMPACT_ATOMS: atom_id res chain seq x y z
N LYS A 1 -27.58 4.86 2.90
CA LYS A 1 -27.62 6.19 2.24
C LYS A 1 -28.70 7.00 2.92
N TRP A 2 -28.39 8.23 3.34
CA TRP A 2 -29.36 9.16 3.88
C TRP A 2 -30.22 9.71 2.74
N SER A 3 -31.53 9.92 2.96
CA SER A 3 -32.37 10.63 2.01
C SER A 3 -32.08 12.14 2.04
N ASP A 4 -32.46 12.85 0.97
CA ASP A 4 -32.27 14.32 0.92
C ASP A 4 -33.04 15.03 2.04
N GLU A 5 -34.20 14.51 2.44
CA GLU A 5 -34.97 15.00 3.58
C GLU A 5 -34.26 14.77 4.92
N GLN A 6 -33.62 13.60 5.10
CA GLN A 6 -32.82 13.30 6.28
C GLN A 6 -31.58 14.19 6.37
N LEU A 7 -30.94 14.49 5.23
CA LEU A 7 -29.80 15.40 5.18
C LEU A 7 -30.21 16.85 5.49
N ALA A 8 -31.37 17.31 4.98
CA ALA A 8 -31.90 18.64 5.25
C ALA A 8 -32.35 18.85 6.71
N ALA A 9 -32.75 17.76 7.39
CA ALA A 9 -33.17 17.79 8.80
C ALA A 9 -31.99 17.72 9.78
N MET A 10 -30.76 17.49 9.31
CA MET A 10 -29.58 17.40 10.19
C MET A 10 -29.14 18.78 10.65
N PRO A 11 -28.65 18.92 11.90
CA PRO A 11 -28.19 20.22 12.49
C PRO A 11 -26.87 20.73 11.88
N GLY A 12 -26.45 20.21 10.75
CA GLY A 12 -25.15 20.48 10.12
C GLY A 12 -24.05 19.50 10.57
N LEU A 13 -22.93 19.50 9.86
CA LEU A 13 -21.76 18.68 10.20
C LEU A 13 -20.85 19.46 11.14
N ASN A 14 -20.46 18.86 12.24
CA ASN A 14 -19.39 19.37 13.09
C ASN A 14 -18.02 18.84 12.62
N LEU A 15 -16.94 19.33 13.20
CA LEU A 15 -15.57 18.92 12.85
C LEU A 15 -15.35 17.39 13.00
N TYR A 16 -15.93 16.79 14.04
CA TYR A 16 -15.82 15.35 14.28
C TYR A 16 -16.47 14.54 13.16
N ASP A 17 -17.64 14.98 12.69
CA ASP A 17 -18.34 14.34 11.58
C ASP A 17 -17.52 14.44 10.29
N LEU A 18 -16.92 15.60 10.02
CA LEU A 18 -16.03 15.81 8.87
C LEU A 18 -14.80 14.89 8.93
N MET A 19 -14.19 14.71 10.10
CA MET A 19 -13.01 13.85 10.25
C MET A 19 -13.32 12.37 9.96
N ARG A 20 -14.57 11.94 10.07
CA ARG A 20 -15.03 10.57 9.81
C ARG A 20 -15.45 10.34 8.37
N LEU A 21 -15.57 11.38 7.58
CA LEU A 21 -15.86 11.22 6.15
C LEU A 21 -14.64 10.66 5.40
N PRO A 22 -14.83 9.75 4.43
CA PRO A 22 -13.80 9.43 3.46
C PRO A 22 -13.28 10.70 2.76
N LEU A 23 -11.96 10.80 2.56
CA LEU A 23 -11.32 11.98 1.94
C LEU A 23 -11.96 12.36 0.60
N SER A 24 -12.41 11.38 -0.19
CA SER A 24 -13.11 11.63 -1.44
C SER A 24 -14.45 12.35 -1.24
N ARG A 25 -15.21 12.02 -0.17
CA ARG A 25 -16.45 12.71 0.18
C ARG A 25 -16.18 14.06 0.80
N LEU A 26 -15.13 14.16 1.60
CA LEU A 26 -14.70 15.43 2.17
C LEU A 26 -14.29 16.41 1.08
N LEU A 27 -13.60 15.94 0.03
CA LEU A 27 -13.28 16.74 -1.16
C LEU A 27 -14.56 17.28 -1.81
N THR A 28 -15.55 16.42 -2.09
CA THR A 28 -16.83 16.82 -2.68
C THR A 28 -17.57 17.84 -1.81
N PHE A 29 -17.54 17.67 -0.49
CA PHE A 29 -18.15 18.61 0.46
C PHE A 29 -17.52 20.01 0.35
N PHE A 30 -16.18 20.12 0.38
CA PHE A 30 -15.52 21.42 0.26
C PHE A 30 -15.64 22.04 -1.14
N GLU A 31 -15.72 21.23 -2.19
CA GLU A 31 -16.03 21.73 -3.55
C GLU A 31 -17.42 22.34 -3.64
N ALA A 32 -18.42 21.68 -3.04
CA ALA A 32 -19.78 22.21 -2.95
C ALA A 32 -19.83 23.52 -2.12
N LEU A 33 -19.16 23.53 -0.96
CA LEU A 33 -19.08 24.70 -0.09
C LEU A 33 -18.45 25.90 -0.80
N LYS A 34 -17.38 25.68 -1.58
CA LYS A 34 -16.76 26.72 -2.40
C LYS A 34 -17.69 27.23 -3.49
N ALA A 35 -18.45 26.33 -4.13
CA ALA A 35 -19.37 26.68 -5.21
C ALA A 35 -20.56 27.58 -4.74
N GLU A 36 -20.95 27.50 -3.46
CA GLU A 36 -21.98 28.35 -2.88
C GLU A 36 -21.58 29.83 -2.81
N GLY A 37 -20.29 30.16 -2.82
CA GLY A 37 -19.78 31.53 -2.89
C GLY A 37 -20.10 32.43 -1.68
N LYS A 38 -20.48 31.85 -0.53
CA LYS A 38 -20.91 32.59 0.68
C LYS A 38 -19.77 32.83 1.69
N MET A 39 -18.54 32.50 1.31
CA MET A 39 -17.36 32.65 2.19
C MET A 39 -16.73 34.03 2.03
N ASP A 40 -16.19 34.57 3.11
CA ASP A 40 -15.30 35.71 3.06
C ASP A 40 -13.96 35.37 2.40
N GLU A 41 -13.10 36.36 2.20
CA GLU A 41 -11.79 36.17 1.55
C GLU A 41 -10.88 35.18 2.32
N ALA A 42 -10.87 35.26 3.64
CA ALA A 42 -10.08 34.38 4.48
C ALA A 42 -10.59 32.93 4.42
N GLY A 43 -11.90 32.73 4.49
CA GLY A 43 -12.54 31.42 4.34
C GLY A 43 -12.29 30.81 2.96
N SER A 44 -12.29 31.64 1.92
CA SER A 44 -12.00 31.18 0.55
C SER A 44 -10.56 30.70 0.40
N LEU A 45 -9.56 31.42 0.93
CA LEU A 45 -8.15 31.02 0.92
C LEU A 45 -7.92 29.71 1.66
N VAL A 46 -8.48 29.57 2.87
CA VAL A 46 -8.37 28.34 3.67
C VAL A 46 -9.01 27.15 2.93
N THR A 47 -10.18 27.38 2.33
CA THR A 47 -10.88 26.33 1.57
C THR A 47 -10.08 25.89 0.33
N GLU A 48 -9.43 26.82 -0.37
CA GLU A 48 -8.55 26.47 -1.51
C GLU A 48 -7.37 25.61 -1.08
N GLU A 49 -6.74 25.92 0.04
CA GLU A 49 -5.65 25.14 0.59
C GLU A 49 -6.11 23.71 0.99
N ILE A 50 -7.27 23.61 1.66
CA ILE A 50 -7.89 22.32 2.00
C ILE A 50 -8.18 21.50 0.74
N LEU A 51 -8.82 22.12 -0.26
CA LEU A 51 -9.13 21.46 -1.53
C LEU A 51 -7.88 20.96 -2.25
N SER A 52 -6.83 21.77 -2.29
CA SER A 52 -5.56 21.38 -2.90
C SER A 52 -5.00 20.11 -2.25
N ARG A 53 -4.91 20.07 -0.93
CA ARG A 53 -4.39 18.93 -0.17
C ARG A 53 -5.27 17.69 -0.29
N LEU A 54 -6.59 17.85 -0.24
CA LEU A 54 -7.53 16.75 -0.42
C LEU A 54 -7.43 16.14 -1.83
N ARG A 55 -7.29 16.97 -2.87
CA ARG A 55 -7.09 16.49 -4.24
C ARG A 55 -5.85 15.64 -4.36
N TYR A 56 -4.71 16.06 -3.78
CA TYR A 56 -3.49 15.25 -3.80
C TYR A 56 -3.70 13.88 -3.14
N LEU A 57 -4.36 13.83 -1.97
CA LEU A 57 -4.65 12.57 -1.28
C LEU A 57 -5.57 11.65 -2.11
N VAL A 58 -6.57 12.22 -2.78
CA VAL A 58 -7.46 11.47 -3.66
C VAL A 58 -6.73 11.00 -4.93
N ASP A 59 -5.89 11.86 -5.52
CA ASP A 59 -5.12 11.57 -6.72
C ASP A 59 -4.13 10.41 -6.51
N VAL A 60 -3.47 10.34 -5.36
CA VAL A 60 -2.59 9.19 -5.02
C VAL A 60 -3.36 7.92 -4.63
N GLY A 61 -4.70 7.98 -4.60
CA GLY A 61 -5.55 6.81 -4.39
C GLY A 61 -5.79 6.44 -2.92
N VAL A 62 -5.67 7.39 -1.97
CA VAL A 62 -6.03 7.17 -0.56
C VAL A 62 -7.37 7.84 -0.18
N GLY A 63 -8.19 8.20 -1.16
CA GLY A 63 -9.47 8.87 -0.97
C GLY A 63 -10.51 8.12 -0.12
N TYR A 64 -10.29 6.83 0.16
CA TYR A 64 -11.14 6.03 1.04
C TYR A 64 -10.76 6.17 2.52
N LEU A 65 -9.59 6.72 2.86
CA LEU A 65 -9.18 6.98 4.24
C LEU A 65 -10.01 8.11 4.85
N THR A 66 -10.05 8.14 6.18
CA THR A 66 -10.64 9.22 6.97
C THR A 66 -9.55 9.98 7.72
N LEU A 67 -9.80 11.24 8.08
CA LEU A 67 -8.83 12.05 8.83
C LEU A 67 -8.61 11.55 10.26
N GLU A 68 -9.57 10.86 10.86
CA GLU A 68 -9.45 10.28 12.20
C GLU A 68 -8.54 9.04 12.25
N ARG A 69 -8.23 8.45 11.08
CA ARG A 69 -7.46 7.21 11.04
C ARG A 69 -6.02 7.43 11.48
N GLN A 70 -5.62 6.72 12.51
CA GLN A 70 -4.28 6.83 13.09
C GLN A 70 -3.20 6.34 12.11
N SER A 71 -2.11 7.10 11.95
CA SER A 71 -1.01 6.79 11.02
C SER A 71 -0.40 5.40 11.25
N ARG A 72 -0.31 4.94 12.51
CA ARG A 72 0.20 3.60 12.85
C ARG A 72 -0.65 2.44 12.30
N THR A 73 -1.89 2.70 11.91
CA THR A 73 -2.81 1.70 11.35
C THR A 73 -2.80 1.67 9.83
N LEU A 74 -2.03 2.55 9.20
CA LEU A 74 -1.87 2.59 7.75
C LEU A 74 -0.95 1.47 7.29
N SER A 75 -1.27 0.87 6.16
CA SER A 75 -0.36 -0.06 5.47
C SER A 75 0.85 0.68 4.90
N GLY A 76 1.96 -0.03 4.67
CA GLY A 76 3.18 0.56 4.09
C GLY A 76 2.91 1.33 2.79
N GLY A 77 2.09 0.78 1.89
CA GLY A 77 1.71 1.46 0.65
C GLY A 77 0.80 2.68 0.86
N GLU A 78 -0.03 2.72 1.92
CA GLU A 78 -0.81 3.90 2.29
C GLU A 78 0.10 5.02 2.81
N VAL A 79 1.03 4.69 3.71
CA VAL A 79 2.02 5.63 4.24
C VAL A 79 2.82 6.27 3.12
N GLN A 80 3.30 5.45 2.18
CA GLN A 80 4.12 5.93 1.07
C GLN A 80 3.35 6.87 0.14
N ARG A 81 2.09 6.57 -0.16
CA ARG A 81 1.23 7.47 -0.93
C ARG A 81 0.94 8.78 -0.21
N VAL A 82 0.69 8.73 1.10
CA VAL A 82 0.53 9.95 1.91
C VAL A 82 1.81 10.78 1.88
N ASN A 83 2.99 10.16 2.03
CA ASN A 83 4.27 10.86 1.94
C ASN A 83 4.47 11.52 0.55
N LEU A 84 4.06 10.86 -0.53
CA LEU A 84 4.14 11.44 -1.87
C LEU A 84 3.29 12.72 -2.02
N THR A 85 2.18 12.84 -1.27
CA THR A 85 1.34 14.06 -1.31
C THR A 85 2.02 15.28 -0.70
N THR A 86 2.99 15.09 0.20
CA THR A 86 3.76 16.21 0.75
C THR A 86 4.62 16.87 -0.33
N ALA A 87 5.15 16.09 -1.27
CA ALA A 87 5.87 16.60 -2.42
C ALA A 87 4.96 17.37 -3.41
N LEU A 88 3.72 16.88 -3.61
CA LEU A 88 2.73 17.53 -4.48
C LEU A 88 2.15 18.81 -3.88
N GLY A 89 2.01 18.87 -2.55
CA GLY A 89 1.39 19.99 -1.84
C GLY A 89 2.27 21.24 -1.73
N THR A 90 3.50 21.15 -2.19
CA THR A 90 4.43 22.28 -2.22
C THR A 90 4.44 22.89 -3.63
N SER A 91 4.38 24.21 -3.72
CA SER A 91 4.58 24.95 -5.00
C SER A 91 6.07 24.93 -5.42
N LEU A 92 6.77 23.84 -5.15
CA LEU A 92 8.20 23.74 -5.45
C LEU A 92 8.41 23.57 -6.95
N VAL A 93 9.31 24.38 -7.47
CA VAL A 93 9.88 24.30 -8.82
C VAL A 93 11.40 24.22 -8.70
N ASN A 94 12.06 23.69 -9.70
CA ASN A 94 13.51 23.47 -9.69
C ASN A 94 14.02 22.62 -8.51
N THR A 95 13.18 21.71 -8.02
CA THR A 95 13.49 20.82 -6.89
C THR A 95 13.83 19.44 -7.40
N LEU A 96 14.83 18.81 -6.77
CA LEU A 96 15.15 17.40 -6.97
C LEU A 96 14.37 16.56 -5.95
N PHE A 97 13.45 15.72 -6.43
CA PHE A 97 12.78 14.70 -5.63
C PHE A 97 13.49 13.37 -5.79
N VAL A 98 13.84 12.75 -4.67
CA VAL A 98 14.40 11.40 -4.65
C VAL A 98 13.36 10.48 -4.01
N LEU A 99 12.90 9.49 -4.78
CA LEU A 99 11.85 8.54 -4.37
C LEU A 99 12.44 7.13 -4.39
N ASP A 100 12.31 6.43 -3.28
CA ASP A 100 12.77 5.05 -3.14
C ASP A 100 11.57 4.10 -3.12
N GLU A 101 11.46 3.25 -4.15
CA GLU A 101 10.39 2.27 -4.36
C GLU A 101 8.95 2.81 -4.13
N PRO A 102 8.54 3.92 -4.80
CA PRO A 102 7.22 4.51 -4.58
C PRO A 102 6.05 3.59 -4.99
N SER A 103 6.33 2.51 -5.71
CA SER A 103 5.33 1.51 -6.12
C SER A 103 5.09 0.40 -5.09
N ILE A 104 5.89 0.33 -4.01
CA ILE A 104 5.84 -0.80 -3.08
C ILE A 104 4.44 -1.01 -2.48
N GLY A 105 3.98 -2.26 -2.47
CA GLY A 105 2.67 -2.63 -1.93
C GLY A 105 1.47 -2.12 -2.73
N LEU A 106 1.68 -1.54 -3.93
CA LEU A 106 0.62 -1.10 -4.81
C LEU A 106 0.05 -2.26 -5.64
N HIS A 107 -1.25 -2.17 -5.89
CA HIS A 107 -1.87 -3.03 -6.89
C HIS A 107 -1.57 -2.47 -8.30
N PRO A 108 -1.36 -3.31 -9.34
CA PRO A 108 -1.08 -2.85 -10.71
C PRO A 108 -2.04 -1.78 -11.23
N ARG A 109 -3.30 -1.82 -10.83
CA ARG A 109 -4.32 -0.81 -11.16
C ARG A 109 -3.99 0.60 -10.63
N ASP A 110 -3.27 0.68 -9.52
CA ASP A 110 -2.96 1.95 -8.86
C ASP A 110 -1.68 2.58 -9.42
N MET A 111 -0.89 1.83 -10.21
CA MET A 111 0.38 2.29 -10.81
C MET A 111 0.21 3.50 -11.72
N ASP A 112 -0.86 3.52 -12.53
CA ASP A 112 -1.16 4.66 -13.41
C ASP A 112 -1.34 5.97 -12.64
N ARG A 113 -1.85 5.90 -11.40
CA ARG A 113 -2.02 7.08 -10.55
C ARG A 113 -0.68 7.63 -10.08
N ILE A 114 0.21 6.75 -9.63
CA ILE A 114 1.55 7.13 -9.19
C ILE A 114 2.36 7.69 -10.38
N ASN A 115 2.33 7.04 -11.52
CA ASN A 115 2.99 7.54 -12.73
C ASN A 115 2.48 8.93 -13.12
N ARG A 116 1.16 9.17 -13.09
CA ARG A 116 0.60 10.51 -13.36
C ARG A 116 1.05 11.56 -12.35
N VAL A 117 1.16 11.19 -11.09
CA VAL A 117 1.65 12.08 -10.02
C VAL A 117 3.10 12.44 -10.26
N MET A 118 3.96 11.47 -10.53
CA MET A 118 5.37 11.71 -10.84
C MET A 118 5.55 12.55 -12.11
N THR A 119 4.79 12.25 -13.16
CA THR A 119 4.78 13.04 -14.40
C THR A 119 4.37 14.50 -14.13
N ARG A 120 3.34 14.72 -13.33
CA ARG A 120 2.88 16.07 -12.97
C ARG A 120 3.96 16.84 -12.19
N LEU A 121 4.64 16.19 -11.24
CA LEU A 121 5.77 16.80 -10.52
C LEU A 121 6.91 17.22 -11.49
N ARG A 122 7.27 16.34 -12.42
CA ARG A 122 8.27 16.63 -13.46
C ARG A 122 7.83 17.82 -14.33
N ASP A 123 6.61 17.78 -14.83
CA ASP A 123 6.08 18.78 -15.76
C ASP A 123 5.90 20.16 -15.10
N SER A 124 5.85 20.21 -13.76
CA SER A 124 5.89 21.44 -12.96
C SER A 124 7.30 22.04 -12.85
N GLY A 125 8.30 21.54 -13.59
CA GLY A 125 9.66 22.07 -13.63
C GLY A 125 10.59 21.45 -12.58
N ASN A 126 10.27 20.27 -12.06
CA ASN A 126 11.11 19.54 -11.12
C ASN A 126 11.89 18.40 -11.79
N THR A 127 12.87 17.88 -11.07
CA THR A 127 13.60 16.67 -11.44
C THR A 127 13.27 15.55 -10.47
N LEU A 128 13.02 14.35 -10.97
CA LEU A 128 12.79 13.17 -10.14
C LEU A 128 13.89 12.14 -10.38
N VAL A 129 14.45 11.62 -9.30
CA VAL A 129 15.28 10.41 -9.29
C VAL A 129 14.50 9.35 -8.54
N VAL A 130 14.19 8.25 -9.22
CA VAL A 130 13.34 7.20 -8.69
C VAL A 130 14.11 5.90 -8.69
N VAL A 131 14.24 5.27 -7.53
CA VAL A 131 14.73 3.89 -7.41
C VAL A 131 13.54 2.97 -7.56
N GLU A 132 13.53 2.13 -8.60
CA GLU A 132 12.38 1.29 -8.92
C GLU A 132 12.76 0.03 -9.68
N HIS A 133 11.88 -0.96 -9.58
CA HIS A 133 11.98 -2.20 -10.32
C HIS A 133 10.63 -2.63 -10.95
N ASP A 134 9.57 -1.85 -10.75
CA ASP A 134 8.29 -2.10 -11.42
C ASP A 134 8.36 -1.70 -12.90
N PRO A 135 8.01 -2.60 -13.85
CA PRO A 135 8.08 -2.35 -15.28
C PRO A 135 7.26 -1.13 -15.74
N GLN A 136 6.11 -0.84 -15.11
CA GLN A 136 5.26 0.28 -15.51
C GLN A 136 5.88 1.63 -15.15
N VAL A 137 6.59 1.72 -14.02
CA VAL A 137 7.34 2.92 -13.64
C VAL A 137 8.60 3.07 -14.50
N MET A 138 9.34 1.98 -14.68
CA MET A 138 10.55 1.99 -15.52
C MET A 138 10.25 2.46 -16.95
N LEU A 139 9.16 1.97 -17.55
CA LEU A 139 8.77 2.33 -18.92
C LEU A 139 8.24 3.78 -19.03
N ALA A 140 7.78 4.38 -17.93
CA ALA A 140 7.33 5.77 -17.89
C ALA A 140 8.48 6.78 -17.69
N ALA A 141 9.71 6.33 -17.42
CA ALA A 141 10.86 7.18 -17.19
C ALA A 141 11.38 7.82 -18.49
N ASP A 142 11.98 8.99 -18.40
CA ASP A 142 12.69 9.63 -19.52
C ASP A 142 14.07 9.00 -19.75
N THR A 143 14.75 8.61 -18.66
CA THR A 143 16.08 8.00 -18.66
C THR A 143 16.17 6.93 -17.57
N ILE A 144 16.80 5.80 -17.90
CA ILE A 144 17.08 4.71 -16.98
C ILE A 144 18.59 4.56 -16.80
N PHE A 145 19.00 4.36 -15.55
CA PHE A 145 20.32 3.87 -15.16
C PHE A 145 20.13 2.47 -14.58
N ASP A 146 20.61 1.44 -15.27
CA ASP A 146 20.53 0.05 -14.84
C ASP A 146 21.82 -0.32 -14.10
N MET A 147 21.69 -0.73 -12.84
CA MET A 147 22.79 -1.09 -11.97
C MET A 147 23.00 -2.61 -11.96
N GLY A 148 24.25 -3.03 -12.07
CA GLY A 148 24.58 -4.45 -12.13
C GLY A 148 26.08 -4.71 -12.13
N PRO A 149 26.52 -5.88 -12.70
CA PRO A 149 25.72 -6.94 -13.32
C PRO A 149 25.08 -7.91 -12.31
N GLY A 150 25.44 -7.84 -11.03
CA GLY A 150 24.92 -8.74 -9.98
C GLY A 150 24.90 -8.08 -8.60
N PRO A 151 24.52 -8.81 -7.55
CA PRO A 151 24.49 -8.27 -6.20
C PRO A 151 25.87 -8.27 -5.51
N GLY A 152 26.01 -7.46 -4.46
CA GLY A 152 27.20 -7.39 -3.61
C GLY A 152 28.45 -7.01 -4.40
N GLU A 153 29.54 -7.74 -4.22
CA GLU A 153 30.85 -7.48 -4.87
C GLU A 153 30.80 -7.49 -6.40
N LYS A 154 29.83 -8.20 -6.99
CA LYS A 154 29.61 -8.27 -8.44
C LYS A 154 28.75 -7.10 -8.96
N GLY A 155 28.31 -6.22 -8.09
CA GLY A 155 27.45 -5.10 -8.42
C GLY A 155 28.18 -3.77 -8.52
N GLY A 156 27.44 -2.68 -8.35
CA GLY A 156 28.01 -1.33 -8.22
C GLY A 156 28.41 -0.67 -9.53
N GLN A 157 28.07 -1.24 -10.69
CA GLN A 157 28.38 -0.70 -12.01
C GLN A 157 27.10 -0.26 -12.73
N VAL A 158 27.20 0.80 -13.53
CA VAL A 158 26.14 1.16 -14.47
C VAL A 158 26.31 0.30 -15.73
N VAL A 159 25.45 -0.69 -15.89
CA VAL A 159 25.48 -1.63 -17.04
C VAL A 159 24.70 -1.12 -18.25
N PHE A 160 23.80 -0.16 -18.02
CA PHE A 160 23.08 0.54 -19.08
C PHE A 160 22.68 1.94 -18.64
N LYS A 161 22.70 2.88 -19.61
CA LYS A 161 22.17 4.23 -19.47
C LYS A 161 21.49 4.61 -20.78
N GLY A 162 20.22 4.99 -20.73
CA GLY A 162 19.48 5.39 -21.93
C GLY A 162 17.98 5.43 -21.71
N ARG A 163 17.25 5.47 -22.81
CA ARG A 163 15.77 5.46 -22.78
C ARG A 163 15.22 4.05 -22.49
N PRO A 164 14.01 3.93 -21.93
CA PRO A 164 13.37 2.63 -21.70
C PRO A 164 13.31 1.72 -22.92
N ASN A 165 13.00 2.28 -24.10
CA ASN A 165 12.92 1.52 -25.34
C ASN A 165 14.27 0.93 -25.80
N ASP A 166 15.37 1.55 -25.41
CA ASP A 166 16.72 1.07 -25.72
C ASP A 166 17.14 -0.01 -24.71
N LEU A 167 16.74 0.11 -23.45
CA LEU A 167 16.93 -0.93 -22.42
C LEU A 167 16.25 -2.24 -22.81
N ILE A 168 15.04 -2.19 -23.35
CA ILE A 168 14.32 -3.39 -23.83
C ILE A 168 15.14 -4.18 -24.85
N LYS A 169 15.95 -3.49 -25.68
CA LYS A 169 16.81 -4.10 -26.70
C LYS A 169 18.19 -4.51 -26.17
N ALA A 170 18.61 -3.93 -25.05
CA ALA A 170 19.92 -4.18 -24.47
C ALA A 170 20.06 -5.61 -23.94
N ASP A 171 21.29 -6.12 -23.97
CA ASP A 171 21.61 -7.43 -23.40
C ASP A 171 22.03 -7.33 -21.93
N THR A 172 21.22 -6.64 -21.13
CA THR A 172 21.34 -6.62 -19.67
C THR A 172 20.32 -7.58 -19.05
N LEU A 173 20.53 -7.96 -17.80
CA LEU A 173 19.58 -8.79 -17.07
C LEU A 173 18.21 -8.13 -17.07
N THR A 174 18.13 -6.87 -16.68
CA THR A 174 16.90 -6.06 -16.66
C THR A 174 16.25 -5.98 -18.04
N GLY A 175 17.03 -5.71 -19.10
CA GLY A 175 16.53 -5.64 -20.47
C GLY A 175 15.97 -6.97 -20.98
N ARG A 176 16.58 -8.08 -20.61
CA ARG A 176 16.07 -9.44 -20.95
C ARG A 176 14.73 -9.75 -20.31
N TYR A 177 14.57 -9.44 -19.00
CA TYR A 177 13.30 -9.63 -18.29
C TYR A 177 12.23 -8.65 -18.78
N LEU A 178 12.55 -7.38 -18.92
CA LEU A 178 11.60 -6.35 -19.36
C LEU A 178 11.07 -6.62 -20.78
N SER A 179 11.91 -7.13 -21.66
CA SER A 179 11.52 -7.53 -23.04
C SER A 179 10.79 -8.87 -23.12
N GLY A 180 10.75 -9.64 -22.04
CA GLY A 180 10.22 -11.00 -22.03
C GLY A 180 11.10 -12.05 -22.72
N ARG A 181 12.32 -11.69 -23.17
CA ARG A 181 13.32 -12.65 -23.67
C ARG A 181 13.74 -13.66 -22.62
N GLN A 182 13.73 -13.25 -21.34
CA GLN A 182 13.92 -14.11 -20.20
C GLN A 182 12.68 -14.07 -19.31
N ARG A 183 12.20 -15.22 -18.88
CA ARG A 183 11.02 -15.35 -18.01
C ARG A 183 11.33 -16.37 -16.92
N ILE A 184 10.72 -16.18 -15.75
CA ILE A 184 10.71 -17.19 -14.70
C ILE A 184 9.65 -18.23 -15.08
N ASN A 185 10.10 -19.41 -15.50
CA ASN A 185 9.20 -20.53 -15.74
C ASN A 185 8.91 -21.23 -14.39
N ALA A 186 7.95 -20.70 -13.66
CA ALA A 186 7.43 -21.40 -12.48
C ALA A 186 6.40 -22.45 -12.94
N MET A 187 6.86 -23.57 -13.48
CA MET A 187 6.01 -24.76 -13.59
C MET A 187 5.95 -25.41 -12.21
N HIS A 188 4.95 -25.04 -11.43
CA HIS A 188 4.61 -25.76 -10.22
C HIS A 188 3.58 -26.82 -10.58
N GLU A 189 3.89 -28.09 -10.31
CA GLU A 189 2.87 -29.13 -10.27
C GLU A 189 1.81 -28.72 -9.26
N LYS A 190 0.53 -28.74 -9.69
CA LYS A 190 -0.58 -28.44 -8.80
C LYS A 190 -0.62 -29.51 -7.72
N ARG A 191 -0.32 -29.13 -6.49
CA ARG A 191 -0.42 -30.02 -5.34
C ARG A 191 -1.89 -30.32 -5.06
N ALA A 192 -2.24 -31.59 -4.91
CA ALA A 192 -3.55 -31.99 -4.41
C ALA A 192 -3.68 -31.55 -2.94
N LEU A 193 -4.66 -30.71 -2.66
CA LEU A 193 -4.97 -30.26 -1.30
C LEU A 193 -6.06 -31.15 -0.71
N ASP A 194 -5.94 -31.46 0.58
CA ASP A 194 -6.96 -32.18 1.33
C ASP A 194 -8.11 -31.20 1.65
N SER A 195 -9.26 -31.39 1.00
CA SER A 195 -10.45 -30.54 1.21
C SER A 195 -10.99 -30.59 2.65
N ASN A 196 -10.67 -31.61 3.42
CA ASN A 196 -11.10 -31.76 4.79
C ASN A 196 -10.25 -30.95 5.78
N LYS A 197 -9.07 -30.48 5.35
CA LYS A 197 -8.15 -29.69 6.18
C LYS A 197 -8.19 -28.23 5.72
N THR A 198 -9.11 -27.47 6.27
CA THR A 198 -9.35 -26.08 5.87
C THR A 198 -9.60 -25.22 7.11
N ILE A 199 -8.91 -24.08 7.23
CA ILE A 199 -9.29 -23.04 8.18
C ILE A 199 -10.42 -22.25 7.56
N THR A 200 -11.55 -22.19 8.26
CA THR A 200 -12.71 -21.41 7.85
C THR A 200 -12.96 -20.28 8.84
N LEU A 201 -13.01 -19.06 8.33
CA LEU A 201 -13.36 -17.86 9.06
C LEU A 201 -14.64 -17.29 8.48
N SER A 202 -15.71 -17.22 9.27
CA SER A 202 -17.04 -16.83 8.80
C SER A 202 -17.54 -15.56 9.46
N GLY A 203 -18.32 -14.80 8.69
CA GLY A 203 -19.06 -13.64 9.16
C GLY A 203 -18.18 -12.47 9.58
N VAL A 204 -17.09 -12.22 8.87
CA VAL A 204 -16.15 -11.13 9.18
C VAL A 204 -16.75 -9.78 8.83
N THR A 205 -16.88 -8.90 9.83
CA THR A 205 -17.49 -7.56 9.69
C THR A 205 -16.58 -6.43 10.17
N ALA A 206 -15.30 -6.72 10.43
CA ALA A 206 -14.34 -5.72 10.87
C ALA A 206 -14.10 -4.64 9.79
N HIS A 207 -14.09 -3.37 10.18
CA HIS A 207 -13.88 -2.20 9.32
C HIS A 207 -14.77 -2.21 8.05
N ASN A 208 -14.17 -2.34 6.87
CA ASN A 208 -14.86 -2.32 5.59
C ASN A 208 -15.34 -3.71 5.12
N LEU A 209 -15.08 -4.77 5.86
CA LEU A 209 -15.50 -6.12 5.51
C LEU A 209 -17.01 -6.31 5.74
N LYS A 210 -17.68 -6.92 4.77
CA LYS A 210 -19.15 -6.99 4.70
C LYS A 210 -19.62 -8.43 4.87
N ASN A 211 -19.54 -8.96 6.10
CA ASN A 211 -19.94 -10.33 6.43
C ASN A 211 -19.26 -11.36 5.51
N VAL A 212 -17.93 -11.30 5.46
CA VAL A 212 -17.12 -12.10 4.54
C VAL A 212 -16.85 -13.47 5.14
N ASP A 213 -17.04 -14.52 4.33
CA ASP A 213 -16.65 -15.89 4.65
C ASP A 213 -15.44 -16.27 3.78
N VAL A 214 -14.40 -16.84 4.40
CA VAL A 214 -13.18 -17.27 3.72
C VAL A 214 -12.73 -18.65 4.18
N HIS A 215 -12.15 -19.38 3.24
CA HIS A 215 -11.66 -20.74 3.45
C HIS A 215 -10.20 -20.80 3.01
N PHE A 216 -9.31 -21.21 3.91
CA PHE A 216 -7.89 -21.38 3.63
C PHE A 216 -7.54 -22.87 3.68
N PRO A 217 -7.44 -23.55 2.52
CA PRO A 217 -7.00 -24.95 2.48
C PRO A 217 -5.60 -25.08 3.07
N LEU A 218 -5.42 -26.04 3.96
CA LEU A 218 -4.12 -26.29 4.59
C LEU A 218 -3.18 -27.09 3.68
N GLY A 219 -1.88 -26.97 3.93
CA GLY A 219 -0.84 -27.63 3.15
C GLY A 219 -0.59 -27.00 1.78
N GLY A 220 -1.22 -25.85 1.46
CA GLY A 220 -1.03 -25.10 0.23
C GLY A 220 -0.53 -23.67 0.45
N LEU A 221 -0.12 -23.03 -0.63
CA LEU A 221 0.15 -21.60 -0.67
C LEU A 221 -1.15 -20.86 -0.99
N ASN A 222 -1.67 -20.13 0.00
CA ASN A 222 -2.85 -19.29 -0.18
C ASN A 222 -2.43 -17.84 -0.37
N VAL A 223 -2.94 -17.18 -1.39
CA VAL A 223 -2.63 -15.77 -1.70
C VAL A 223 -3.90 -14.93 -1.58
N VAL A 224 -3.84 -13.88 -0.75
CA VAL A 224 -4.91 -12.88 -0.62
C VAL A 224 -4.53 -11.65 -1.42
N THR A 225 -5.27 -11.37 -2.48
CA THR A 225 -5.01 -10.27 -3.42
C THR A 225 -6.19 -9.31 -3.53
N GLY A 226 -5.97 -8.17 -4.13
CA GLY A 226 -6.98 -7.14 -4.37
C GLY A 226 -6.40 -5.73 -4.31
N VAL A 227 -7.18 -4.74 -4.75
CA VAL A 227 -6.77 -3.33 -4.76
C VAL A 227 -6.43 -2.81 -3.37
N SER A 228 -5.68 -1.71 -3.30
CA SER A 228 -5.39 -1.03 -2.02
C SER A 228 -6.69 -0.61 -1.33
N GLY A 229 -6.74 -0.78 0.00
CA GLY A 229 -7.95 -0.49 0.78
C GLY A 229 -9.09 -1.51 0.66
N SER A 230 -8.92 -2.62 -0.06
CA SER A 230 -9.96 -3.65 -0.21
C SER A 230 -10.23 -4.48 1.07
N GLY A 231 -9.40 -4.33 2.10
CA GLY A 231 -9.57 -5.04 3.38
C GLY A 231 -8.66 -6.26 3.57
N LYS A 232 -7.67 -6.49 2.70
CA LYS A 232 -6.71 -7.62 2.82
C LYS A 232 -6.02 -7.67 4.19
N SER A 233 -5.39 -6.56 4.58
CA SER A 233 -4.72 -6.45 5.89
C SER A 233 -5.70 -6.57 7.04
N THR A 234 -6.91 -6.00 6.91
CA THR A 234 -7.97 -6.16 7.91
C THR A 234 -8.32 -7.64 8.10
N LEU A 235 -8.54 -8.36 6.99
CA LEU A 235 -8.91 -9.78 7.04
C LEU A 235 -7.80 -10.62 7.69
N ILE A 236 -6.54 -10.41 7.31
CA ILE A 236 -5.42 -11.24 7.77
C ILE A 236 -4.86 -10.76 9.11
N GLN A 237 -4.39 -9.50 9.19
CA GLN A 237 -3.67 -8.97 10.36
C GLN A 237 -4.58 -8.66 11.53
N ASN A 238 -5.79 -8.10 11.26
CA ASN A 238 -6.67 -7.66 12.32
C ASN A 238 -7.71 -8.72 12.72
N VAL A 239 -7.96 -9.75 11.91
CA VAL A 239 -8.95 -10.77 12.23
C VAL A 239 -8.36 -12.17 12.27
N LEU A 240 -7.86 -12.70 11.15
CA LEU A 240 -7.43 -14.11 11.07
C LEU A 240 -6.29 -14.43 12.02
N VAL A 241 -5.19 -13.69 11.97
CA VAL A 241 -4.00 -13.94 12.79
C VAL A 241 -4.32 -13.83 14.28
N PRO A 242 -4.94 -12.74 14.79
CA PRO A 242 -5.31 -12.66 16.20
C PRO A 242 -6.34 -13.73 16.63
N ALA A 243 -7.28 -14.08 15.76
CA ALA A 243 -8.26 -15.13 16.07
C ALA A 243 -7.59 -16.50 16.22
N LEU A 244 -6.65 -16.85 15.35
CA LEU A 244 -5.88 -18.09 15.41
C LEU A 244 -4.96 -18.11 16.64
N MET A 245 -4.19 -17.05 16.89
CA MET A 245 -3.32 -16.93 18.07
C MET A 245 -4.13 -17.08 19.36
N LYS A 246 -5.27 -16.41 19.46
CA LYS A 246 -6.17 -16.56 20.61
C LYS A 246 -6.68 -18.00 20.78
N ALA A 247 -7.04 -18.66 19.67
CA ALA A 247 -7.46 -20.06 19.70
C ALA A 247 -6.35 -21.03 20.14
N LYS A 248 -5.07 -20.65 19.94
CA LYS A 248 -3.88 -21.37 20.41
C LYS A 248 -3.42 -20.96 21.81
N GLY A 249 -4.06 -20.00 22.46
CA GLY A 249 -3.65 -19.49 23.76
C GLY A 249 -2.41 -18.60 23.72
N GLU A 250 -2.04 -18.10 22.55
CA GLU A 250 -0.91 -17.19 22.36
C GLU A 250 -1.32 -15.73 22.68
N PRO A 251 -0.40 -14.92 23.25
CA PRO A 251 -0.67 -13.50 23.51
C PRO A 251 -0.91 -12.74 22.20
N THR A 252 -2.03 -12.03 22.13
CA THR A 252 -2.40 -11.25 20.94
C THR A 252 -3.36 -10.12 21.29
N GLU A 253 -3.54 -9.18 20.37
CA GLU A 253 -4.60 -8.20 20.43
C GLU A 253 -5.98 -8.86 20.23
N ALA A 254 -7.04 -8.17 20.64
CA ALA A 254 -8.39 -8.65 20.39
C ALA A 254 -8.66 -8.71 18.87
N PRO A 255 -9.10 -9.86 18.32
CA PRO A 255 -9.43 -9.95 16.92
C PRO A 255 -10.60 -9.04 16.56
N GLY A 256 -10.60 -8.51 15.34
CA GLY A 256 -11.74 -7.80 14.77
C GLY A 256 -12.99 -8.69 14.69
N ALA A 257 -14.15 -8.09 14.49
CA ALA A 257 -15.44 -8.78 14.57
C ALA A 257 -15.59 -9.88 13.49
N PHE A 258 -15.92 -11.10 13.93
CA PHE A 258 -16.27 -12.25 13.09
C PHE A 258 -17.25 -13.18 13.86
N LYS A 259 -17.91 -14.11 13.18
CA LYS A 259 -18.87 -15.03 13.79
C LYS A 259 -18.24 -16.31 14.31
N SER A 260 -17.43 -16.98 13.49
CA SER A 260 -16.82 -18.28 13.85
C SER A 260 -15.50 -18.52 13.16
N LEU A 261 -14.64 -19.30 13.82
CA LEU A 261 -13.38 -19.82 13.31
C LEU A 261 -13.36 -21.33 13.55
N THR A 262 -13.12 -22.11 12.48
CA THR A 262 -12.99 -23.57 12.55
C THR A 262 -11.77 -24.05 11.79
N GLY A 263 -11.31 -25.29 12.03
CA GLY A 263 -10.13 -25.87 11.37
C GLY A 263 -8.81 -25.45 11.99
N HIS A 264 -8.82 -24.63 13.03
CA HIS A 264 -7.60 -24.19 13.74
C HIS A 264 -6.92 -25.32 14.50
N GLU A 265 -7.61 -26.40 14.79
CA GLU A 265 -7.09 -27.62 15.42
C GLU A 265 -6.04 -28.34 14.55
N HIS A 266 -6.08 -28.12 13.25
CA HIS A 266 -5.14 -28.73 12.28
C HIS A 266 -3.80 -28.02 12.15
N ILE A 267 -3.57 -26.92 12.88
CA ILE A 267 -2.29 -26.20 12.91
C ILE A 267 -1.72 -26.20 14.32
N ASP A 268 -0.42 -26.22 14.46
CA ASP A 268 0.25 -26.22 15.78
C ASP A 268 0.52 -24.80 16.29
N SER A 269 0.99 -23.91 15.43
CA SER A 269 1.35 -22.53 15.78
C SER A 269 1.08 -21.55 14.66
N VAL A 270 1.09 -20.26 14.99
CA VAL A 270 0.90 -19.17 14.03
C VAL A 270 2.14 -18.30 14.02
N GLN A 271 2.78 -18.17 12.86
CA GLN A 271 3.91 -17.27 12.67
C GLN A 271 3.47 -16.12 11.75
N PHE A 272 3.48 -14.90 12.26
CA PHE A 272 3.19 -13.71 11.49
C PHE A 272 4.48 -12.95 11.18
N VAL A 273 4.80 -12.83 9.89
CA VAL A 273 5.96 -12.09 9.38
C VAL A 273 5.44 -10.86 8.64
N ASP A 274 5.81 -9.71 9.12
CA ASP A 274 5.43 -8.42 8.51
C ASP A 274 6.63 -7.71 7.86
N GLN A 275 6.42 -6.48 7.39
CA GLN A 275 7.45 -5.63 6.79
C GLN A 275 8.18 -4.75 7.82
N SER A 276 8.04 -5.04 9.11
CA SER A 276 8.71 -4.27 10.16
C SER A 276 10.22 -4.42 10.06
N PRO A 277 11.00 -3.34 10.32
CA PRO A 277 12.46 -3.42 10.31
C PRO A 277 12.98 -4.45 11.31
N ILE A 278 13.96 -5.23 10.89
CA ILE A 278 14.66 -6.21 11.72
C ILE A 278 15.55 -5.47 12.74
N GLY A 279 14.99 -5.18 13.91
CA GLY A 279 15.71 -4.52 15.01
C GLY A 279 15.87 -3.00 14.82
N LYS A 280 15.93 -2.27 15.94
CA LYS A 280 16.01 -0.80 15.98
C LYS A 280 17.35 -0.29 16.50
N THR A 281 18.32 -1.16 16.76
CA THR A 281 19.60 -0.78 17.35
C THR A 281 20.76 -1.00 16.41
N THR A 282 21.84 -0.24 16.57
CA THR A 282 23.08 -0.38 15.78
C THR A 282 23.76 -1.76 15.95
N ARG A 283 23.35 -2.54 16.95
CA ARG A 283 23.85 -3.90 17.22
C ARG A 283 22.99 -4.99 16.53
N SER A 284 21.85 -4.63 15.97
CA SER A 284 20.98 -5.56 15.26
C SER A 284 21.54 -5.85 13.88
N ASN A 285 21.85 -7.12 13.62
CA ASN A 285 22.28 -7.60 12.33
C ASN A 285 21.56 -8.93 12.01
N PRO A 286 21.53 -9.36 10.74
CA PRO A 286 20.83 -10.59 10.36
C PRO A 286 21.23 -11.83 11.14
N ALA A 287 22.52 -11.98 11.44
CA ALA A 287 23.03 -13.14 12.17
C ALA A 287 22.54 -13.18 13.64
N SER A 288 22.45 -12.00 14.28
CA SER A 288 21.85 -11.89 15.61
C SER A 288 20.35 -12.16 15.59
N TYR A 289 19.65 -11.69 14.56
CA TYR A 289 18.22 -11.90 14.42
C TYR A 289 17.83 -13.36 14.25
N VAL A 290 18.58 -14.12 13.44
CA VAL A 290 18.35 -15.56 13.24
C VAL A 290 18.99 -16.43 14.31
N GLY A 291 19.57 -15.85 15.39
CA GLY A 291 20.20 -16.60 16.47
C GLY A 291 21.54 -17.29 16.11
N ALA A 292 22.09 -16.98 14.93
CA ALA A 292 23.34 -17.62 14.48
C ALA A 292 24.53 -17.29 15.40
N PHE A 293 24.55 -16.13 16.04
CA PHE A 293 25.60 -15.76 16.98
C PHE A 293 25.64 -16.63 18.23
N ASP A 294 24.50 -17.15 18.67
CA ASP A 294 24.43 -18.01 19.86
C ASP A 294 25.06 -19.38 19.59
N ALA A 295 25.03 -19.83 18.33
CA ALA A 295 25.71 -21.05 17.88
C ALA A 295 27.21 -20.85 17.57
N ILE A 296 27.66 -19.61 17.36
CA ILE A 296 29.07 -19.28 17.07
C ILE A 296 29.87 -19.04 18.35
N ARG A 297 29.22 -18.64 19.44
CA ARG A 297 29.81 -18.44 20.77
C ARG A 297 29.94 -19.77 21.52
#